data_b6b114bb0f2a7f34ac128b78e7dccf55
#
_entry.id   b6b114bb0f2a7f34ac128b78e7dccf55
#
_cell.length_a   1.000
_cell.length_b   1.000
_cell.length_c   1.000
_cell.angle_alpha   90.00
_cell.angle_beta   90.00
_cell.angle_gamma   90.00
#
_symmetry.space_group_name_H-M   'P 1'
#
loop_
_entity.id
_entity.type
_entity.pdbx_description
1 polymer ?
#
loop_
_entity_poly.entity_id
_entity_poly.type
_entity_poly.pdbx_seq_one_letter_code
_entity_poly.pdbx_strand_id
1 'polypeptide(L)' 'MLHIVFEYKDKYTGDRWSRQECMVSSIAECKKIYGLGIDCGYRIISVEELKG' A
#
# COMPACT_ATOMS: atom_id res chain seq x y z
N MET A 1 -14.98 -2.23 3.99
CA MET A 1 -13.66 -1.63 4.17
C MET A 1 -12.60 -2.71 4.02
N LEU A 2 -11.48 -2.37 3.41
CA LEU A 2 -10.40 -3.31 3.18
C LEU A 2 -9.22 -3.02 4.09
N HIS A 3 -8.64 -4.08 4.64
CA HIS A 3 -7.36 -3.99 5.34
C HIS A 3 -6.29 -4.49 4.36
N ILE A 4 -5.42 -3.60 3.94
CA ILE A 4 -4.41 -3.90 2.94
C ILE A 4 -3.03 -3.84 3.59
N VAL A 5 -2.27 -4.92 3.44
CA VAL A 5 -0.86 -4.94 3.84
C VAL A 5 -0.05 -4.91 2.55
N PHE A 6 0.84 -3.96 2.46
CA PHE A 6 1.64 -3.77 1.26
C PHE A 6 3.06 -3.36 1.61
N GLU A 7 3.93 -3.52 0.64
CA GLU A 7 5.31 -3.03 0.75
C GLU A 7 5.55 -2.03 -0.36
N TYR A 8 6.34 -1.03 -0.05
CA TYR A 8 6.70 -0.03 -1.04
C TYR A 8 8.20 0.27 -0.96
N LYS A 9 8.70 0.82 -2.05
CA LYS A 9 10.11 1.17 -2.16
C LYS A 9 10.19 2.51 -2.88
N ASP A 10 10.64 3.55 -2.17
CA ASP A 10 10.78 4.85 -2.78
C ASP A 10 12.24 5.21 -2.96
N LYS A 11 12.49 6.28 -3.71
CA LYS A 11 13.84 6.72 -4.02
C LYS A 11 14.58 7.28 -2.82
N TYR A 12 13.87 7.61 -1.76
CA TYR A 12 14.48 8.18 -0.56
C TYR A 12 14.97 7.12 0.41
N THR A 13 14.37 5.95 0.38
CA THR A 13 14.77 4.84 1.24
C THR A 13 15.75 3.89 0.55
N GLY A 14 16.14 4.19 -0.69
CA GLY A 14 17.03 3.36 -1.46
C GLY A 14 16.34 2.11 -1.95
N ASP A 15 17.03 0.98 -1.88
CA ASP A 15 16.50 -0.27 -2.39
C ASP A 15 15.78 -1.11 -1.34
N ARG A 16 15.41 -0.50 -0.23
CA ARG A 16 14.75 -1.22 0.85
C ARG A 16 13.24 -1.16 0.72
N TRP A 17 12.61 -2.31 0.92
CA TRP A 17 11.17 -2.39 0.98
C TRP A 17 10.70 -2.05 2.39
N SER A 18 9.70 -1.19 2.48
CA SER A 18 9.08 -0.82 3.74
C SER A 18 7.68 -1.40 3.79
N ARG A 19 7.35 -2.11 4.86
CA ARG A 19 6.01 -2.67 5.01
C ARG A 19 5.08 -1.66 5.67
N GLN A 20 3.87 -1.57 5.15
CA GLN A 20 2.85 -0.67 5.68
C GLN A 20 1.49 -1.34 5.56
N GLU A 21 0.55 -0.88 6.36
CA GLU A 21 -0.83 -1.35 6.27
C GLU A 21 -1.78 -0.17 6.31
N CYS A 22 -2.95 -0.33 5.71
CA CYS A 22 -3.96 0.71 5.71
C CYS A 22 -5.35 0.10 5.68
N MET A 23 -6.31 0.89 6.13
CA MET A 23 -7.73 0.54 6.01
C MET A 23 -8.39 1.55 5.10
N VAL A 24 -8.89 1.07 3.97
CA VAL A 24 -9.45 1.91 2.91
C VAL A 24 -10.65 1.21 2.30
N SER A 25 -11.43 1.95 1.52
CA SER A 25 -12.60 1.37 0.86
C SER A 25 -12.25 0.65 -0.44
N SER A 26 -11.07 0.93 -1.00
CA SER A 26 -10.64 0.25 -2.24
C SER A 26 -9.13 0.28 -2.37
N ILE A 27 -8.60 -0.60 -3.22
CA ILE A 27 -7.17 -0.64 -3.50
C ILE A 27 -6.75 0.65 -4.18
N ALA A 28 -7.57 1.21 -5.06
CA ALA A 28 -7.28 2.46 -5.74
C ALA A 28 -7.11 3.60 -4.73
N GLU A 29 -7.91 3.62 -3.68
CA GLU A 29 -7.78 4.62 -2.64
C GLU A 29 -6.46 4.50 -1.89
N CYS A 30 -6.05 3.28 -1.58
CA CYS A 30 -4.77 3.02 -0.93
C CYS A 30 -3.61 3.54 -1.79
N LYS A 31 -3.64 3.24 -3.08
CA LYS A 31 -2.61 3.69 -3.99
C LYS A 31 -2.54 5.21 -4.08
N LYS A 32 -3.69 5.86 -4.04
CA LYS A 32 -3.76 7.31 -4.12
C LYS A 32 -3.19 7.97 -2.86
N ILE A 33 -3.53 7.44 -1.70
CA ILE A 33 -3.07 8.01 -0.43
C ILE A 33 -1.56 7.92 -0.28
N TYR A 34 -0.98 6.80 -0.70
CA TYR A 34 0.46 6.57 -0.53
C TYR A 34 1.27 6.85 -1.78
N GLY A 35 0.62 7.27 -2.88
CA GLY A 35 1.31 7.57 -4.12
C GLY A 35 1.93 6.34 -4.77
N LEU A 36 1.35 5.18 -4.54
CA LEU A 36 1.90 3.92 -5.05
C LEU A 36 1.79 3.85 -6.57
N GLY A 37 2.89 3.46 -7.19
CA GLY A 37 2.93 3.36 -8.64
C GLY A 37 3.20 4.67 -9.36
N ILE A 38 3.27 5.79 -8.61
CA ILE A 38 3.58 7.10 -9.18
C ILE A 38 5.00 7.50 -8.79
N ASP A 39 5.26 7.62 -7.49
CA ASP A 39 6.57 8.02 -6.97
C ASP A 39 7.39 6.86 -6.44
N CYS A 40 6.78 5.70 -6.26
CA CYS A 40 7.48 4.56 -5.69
C CYS A 40 6.93 3.26 -6.26
N GLY A 41 7.78 2.23 -6.24
CA GLY A 41 7.32 0.88 -6.54
C GLY A 41 6.56 0.31 -5.36
N TYR A 42 5.69 -0.66 -5.61
CA TYR A 42 4.91 -1.26 -4.54
C TYR A 42 4.55 -2.69 -4.88
N ARG A 43 4.17 -3.43 -3.82
CA ARG A 43 3.60 -4.77 -4.00
C ARG A 43 2.58 -5.01 -2.90
N ILE A 44 1.47 -5.62 -3.27
CA ILE A 44 0.41 -5.96 -2.32
C ILE A 44 0.74 -7.32 -1.70
N ILE A 45 0.79 -7.37 -0.38
CA ILE A 45 1.06 -8.61 0.35
C ILE A 45 -0.24 -9.34 0.63
N SER A 46 -1.24 -8.62 1.16
CA SER A 46 -2.53 -9.23 1.45
C SER A 46 -3.63 -8.18 1.43
N VAL A 47 -4.84 -8.64 1.12
CA VAL A 47 -6.03 -7.81 1.16
C VAL A 47 -7.09 -8.61 1.90
N GLU A 48 -7.64 -8.03 2.96
CA GLU A 48 -8.69 -8.66 3.74
C GLU A 48 -9.90 -7.74 3.80
N GLU A 49 -11.06 -8.30 3.48
CA GLU A 49 -12.29 -7.52 3.56
C GLU A 49 -12.81 -7.58 5.00
N LEU A 50 -12.97 -6.41 5.58
CA LEU A 50 -13.46 -6.28 6.94
C LEU A 50 -14.96 -6.03 6.93
N LYS A 51 -15.68 -6.84 7.67
CA LYS A 51 -17.12 -6.66 7.84
C LYS A 51 -17.32 -5.75 9.05
N GLY A 52 -17.83 -4.59 8.74
CA GLY A 52 -18.10 -3.61 9.78
C GLY A 52 -19.47 -3.71 10.35
#